data_16fe00ff33e1fab5b5217dd77d8d2475
#
_entry.id   16fe00ff33e1fab5b5217dd77d8d2475
#
_cell.length_a   1.000
_cell.length_b   1.000
_cell.length_c   1.000
_cell.angle_alpha   90.00
_cell.angle_beta   90.00
_cell.angle_gamma   90.00
#
_symmetry.space_group_name_H-M   'P 1'
#
loop_
_entity.id
_entity.type
_entity.pdbx_description
1 polymer ?
#
loop_
_entity_poly.entity_id
_entity_poly.type
_entity_poly.pdbx_seq_one_letter_code
_entity_poly.pdbx_strand_id
1 'polypeptide(L)'
;MAAYFLRRLLGLIPTFLGITLLSFAVMHLAPGKPTDAMTDLNVKISLQAKEQLIQLYGLDRPLHEQYLRWSVRTLRGDFGRSFKDGRPVSEKVLERIPITLLLNAVALSLVLLLAIPIAVWSAGRQGAWVDHAFTGLVLAGFALPSFWVALLALDFFAVRLGWLPVSGLASLEAERWPLLARAQDLTRHLVLPVGVMVLGSLAGISTYVRSSMVEVLRQDYIRTARAKGLTPRRVLFHHALRNALLPLITLLGLSLPALLGGSVILETIFSIPGMGRLFYDSVIARDYPVIMALLVLGAVLTLFGNLLADLAYAVADPRIRYGGAG
;
A
#
# COMPACT_ATOMS: atom_id res chain seq x y z
N MET A 1 5.59 16.30 -25.23
CA MET A 1 6.02 15.50 -24.07
C MET A 1 6.48 16.36 -22.91
N ALA A 2 7.52 17.23 -23.09
CA ALA A 2 8.02 18.09 -22.00
C ALA A 2 6.95 19.02 -21.40
N ALA A 3 6.17 19.73 -22.22
CA ALA A 3 5.10 20.62 -21.77
C ALA A 3 3.99 19.88 -21.00
N TYR A 4 3.65 18.66 -21.41
CA TYR A 4 2.68 17.81 -20.69
C TYR A 4 3.21 17.43 -19.31
N PHE A 5 4.46 16.95 -19.26
CA PHE A 5 5.13 16.60 -18.01
C PHE A 5 5.19 17.79 -17.04
N LEU A 6 5.59 18.96 -17.56
CA LEU A 6 5.64 20.17 -16.76
C LEU A 6 4.28 20.59 -16.21
N ARG A 7 3.22 20.53 -17.04
CA ARG A 7 1.84 20.83 -16.60
C ARG A 7 1.37 19.85 -15.52
N ARG A 8 1.69 18.56 -15.65
CA ARG A 8 1.38 17.54 -14.65
C ARG A 8 2.14 17.80 -13.35
N LEU A 9 3.44 18.09 -13.43
CA LEU A 9 4.27 18.40 -12.28
C LEU A 9 3.74 19.65 -11.53
N LEU A 10 3.39 20.70 -12.26
CA LEU A 10 2.79 21.91 -11.68
C LEU A 10 1.42 21.61 -11.02
N GLY A 11 0.63 20.70 -11.59
CA GLY A 11 -0.64 20.26 -11.00
C GLY A 11 -0.48 19.48 -9.69
N LEU A 12 0.68 18.87 -9.42
CA LEU A 12 0.96 18.19 -8.15
C LEU A 12 1.12 19.17 -6.98
N ILE A 13 1.57 20.41 -7.25
CA ILE A 13 1.82 21.42 -6.21
C ILE A 13 0.55 21.76 -5.43
N PRO A 14 -0.57 22.20 -6.07
CA PRO A 14 -1.79 22.51 -5.33
C PRO A 14 -2.37 21.29 -4.63
N THR A 15 -2.26 20.10 -5.20
CA THR A 15 -2.71 18.86 -4.55
C THR A 15 -1.88 18.56 -3.30
N PHE A 16 -0.56 18.68 -3.39
CA PHE A 16 0.32 18.49 -2.24
C PHE A 16 0.03 19.50 -1.13
N LEU A 17 -0.10 20.79 -1.49
CA LEU A 17 -0.47 21.84 -0.54
C LEU A 17 -1.83 21.57 0.11
N GLY A 18 -2.83 21.13 -0.66
CA GLY A 18 -4.14 20.76 -0.11
C GLY A 18 -4.05 19.61 0.89
N ILE A 19 -3.31 18.54 0.57
CA ILE A 19 -3.13 17.39 1.47
C ILE A 19 -2.39 17.81 2.74
N THR A 20 -1.29 18.54 2.63
CA THR A 20 -0.51 18.98 3.79
C THR A 20 -1.30 19.94 4.69
N LEU A 21 -2.09 20.85 4.10
CA LEU A 21 -2.95 21.76 4.85
C LEU A 21 -4.07 21.00 5.58
N LEU A 22 -4.74 20.06 4.91
CA LEU A 22 -5.76 19.22 5.52
C LEU A 22 -5.18 18.36 6.64
N SER A 23 -4.03 17.74 6.42
CA SER A 23 -3.35 16.93 7.44
C SER A 23 -3.00 17.76 8.67
N PHE A 24 -2.47 18.97 8.45
CA PHE A 24 -2.16 19.91 9.52
C PHE A 24 -3.42 20.37 10.26
N ALA A 25 -4.51 20.69 9.54
CA ALA A 25 -5.77 21.09 10.14
C ALA A 25 -6.39 19.96 10.98
N VAL A 26 -6.46 18.74 10.45
CA VAL A 26 -6.99 17.57 11.17
C VAL A 26 -6.21 17.32 12.45
N MET A 27 -4.89 17.44 12.41
CA MET A 27 -4.05 17.29 13.60
C MET A 27 -4.38 18.32 14.69
N HIS A 28 -4.60 19.57 14.30
CA HIS A 28 -4.90 20.66 15.27
C HIS A 28 -6.36 20.66 15.74
N LEU A 29 -7.27 20.06 14.96
CA LEU A 29 -8.68 19.88 15.34
C LEU A 29 -8.90 18.63 16.21
N ALA A 30 -7.93 17.70 16.24
CA ALA A 30 -8.01 16.51 17.07
C ALA A 30 -8.07 16.92 18.57
N PRO A 31 -8.94 16.27 19.38
CA PRO A 31 -9.09 16.61 20.79
C PRO A 31 -7.78 16.34 21.57
N GLY A 32 -7.33 17.34 22.32
CA GLY A 32 -6.08 17.31 23.11
C GLY A 32 -4.96 18.11 22.45
N LYS A 33 -4.06 18.64 23.28
CA LYS A 33 -2.86 19.36 22.80
C LYS A 33 -1.73 18.38 22.49
N PRO A 34 -0.85 18.68 21.53
CA PRO A 34 0.33 17.86 21.24
C PRO A 34 1.21 17.59 22.49
N THR A 35 1.21 18.56 23.41
CA THR A 35 1.95 18.48 24.70
C THR A 35 1.28 17.58 25.73
N ASP A 36 -0.01 17.26 25.58
CA ASP A 36 -0.71 16.41 26.55
C ASP A 36 -0.21 14.95 26.46
N ALA A 37 0.10 14.48 25.25
CA ALA A 37 0.72 13.16 25.05
C ALA A 37 2.08 13.03 25.76
N MET A 38 2.86 14.10 25.81
CA MET A 38 4.15 14.12 26.52
C MET A 38 3.97 14.16 28.04
N THR A 39 2.89 14.79 28.53
CA THR A 39 2.60 14.88 29.97
C THR A 39 1.90 13.63 30.50
N ASP A 40 1.01 13.02 29.71
CA ASP A 40 0.29 11.80 30.14
C ASP A 40 1.21 10.58 30.25
N LEU A 41 2.27 10.51 29.43
CA LEU A 41 3.26 9.44 29.45
C LEU A 41 4.32 9.61 30.56
N ASN A 42 4.50 10.85 31.07
CA ASN A 42 5.46 11.19 32.15
C ASN A 42 4.79 12.03 33.24
N VAL A 43 4.22 11.39 34.22
CA VAL A 43 3.55 11.99 35.39
C VAL A 43 4.43 13.00 36.16
N LYS A 44 5.73 13.16 35.81
CA LYS A 44 6.71 14.02 36.52
C LYS A 44 7.19 15.22 35.67
N ILE A 45 6.63 15.52 34.54
CA ILE A 45 7.09 16.71 33.79
C ILE A 45 6.56 17.95 34.51
N SER A 46 7.47 18.82 34.97
CA SER A 46 7.15 20.09 35.59
C SER A 46 6.44 21.03 34.58
N LEU A 47 5.58 21.93 35.07
CA LEU A 47 4.94 22.96 34.25
C LEU A 47 5.97 23.75 33.42
N GLN A 48 7.15 24.04 34.00
CA GLN A 48 8.24 24.72 33.31
C GLN A 48 8.78 23.92 32.12
N ALA A 49 8.94 22.60 32.25
CA ALA A 49 9.38 21.74 31.15
C ALA A 49 8.31 21.67 30.04
N LYS A 50 7.03 21.70 30.38
CA LYS A 50 5.93 21.78 29.40
C LYS A 50 5.97 23.10 28.61
N GLU A 51 6.18 24.23 29.29
CA GLU A 51 6.31 25.54 28.64
C GLU A 51 7.54 25.60 27.72
N GLN A 52 8.67 25.05 28.12
CA GLN A 52 9.85 24.97 27.29
C GLN A 52 9.63 24.12 26.03
N LEU A 53 8.88 23.02 26.13
CA LEU A 53 8.50 22.20 24.97
C LEU A 53 7.57 22.97 24.02
N ILE A 54 6.58 23.69 24.54
CA ILE A 54 5.67 24.54 23.74
C ILE A 54 6.48 25.56 22.94
N GLN A 55 7.42 26.24 23.58
CA GLN A 55 8.30 27.21 22.92
C GLN A 55 9.26 26.56 21.92
N LEU A 56 9.87 25.44 22.27
CA LEU A 56 10.81 24.69 21.41
C LEU A 56 10.15 24.26 20.10
N TYR A 57 8.91 23.78 20.19
CA TYR A 57 8.13 23.35 19.02
C TYR A 57 7.33 24.48 18.37
N GLY A 58 7.31 25.68 18.96
CA GLY A 58 6.61 26.84 18.45
C GLY A 58 5.09 26.70 18.47
N LEU A 59 4.55 25.88 19.38
CA LEU A 59 3.10 25.62 19.51
C LEU A 59 2.32 26.80 20.11
N ASP A 60 3.03 27.81 20.61
CA ASP A 60 2.53 29.10 21.09
C ASP A 60 2.24 30.09 19.96
N ARG A 61 2.71 29.79 18.74
CA ARG A 61 2.58 30.71 17.61
C ARG A 61 1.24 30.55 16.90
N PRO A 62 0.83 31.56 16.09
CA PRO A 62 -0.35 31.44 15.22
C PRO A 62 -0.23 30.25 14.27
N LEU A 63 -1.36 29.56 13.99
CA LEU A 63 -1.39 28.33 13.19
C LEU A 63 -0.74 28.45 11.81
N HIS A 64 -0.89 29.62 11.17
CA HIS A 64 -0.26 29.88 9.86
C HIS A 64 1.28 29.90 9.94
N GLU A 65 1.87 30.41 11.02
CA GLU A 65 3.31 30.36 11.23
C GLU A 65 3.79 28.93 11.52
N GLN A 66 3.04 28.19 12.34
CA GLN A 66 3.33 26.78 12.63
C GLN A 66 3.34 25.96 11.34
N TYR A 67 2.31 26.11 10.48
CA TYR A 67 2.21 25.46 9.19
C TYR A 67 3.38 25.79 8.27
N LEU A 68 3.70 27.08 8.11
CA LEU A 68 4.81 27.53 7.24
C LEU A 68 6.16 26.95 7.70
N ARG A 69 6.46 27.03 9.00
CA ARG A 69 7.71 26.49 9.55
C ARG A 69 7.78 24.98 9.38
N TRP A 70 6.72 24.29 9.70
CA TRP A 70 6.62 22.83 9.51
C TRP A 70 6.80 22.45 8.04
N SER A 71 6.13 23.14 7.11
CA SER A 71 6.23 22.89 5.68
C SER A 71 7.66 23.09 5.15
N VAL A 72 8.33 24.17 5.56
CA VAL A 72 9.72 24.44 5.16
C VAL A 72 10.68 23.37 5.70
N ARG A 73 10.52 22.92 6.94
CA ARG A 73 11.32 21.83 7.51
C ARG A 73 11.06 20.51 6.78
N THR A 74 9.81 20.19 6.54
CA THR A 74 9.40 18.98 5.79
C THR A 74 9.98 18.93 4.39
N LEU A 75 9.98 20.07 3.65
CA LEU A 75 10.59 20.17 2.33
C LEU A 75 12.13 19.96 2.36
N ARG A 76 12.78 20.20 3.50
CA ARG A 76 14.21 19.90 3.72
C ARG A 76 14.47 18.47 4.21
N GLY A 77 13.43 17.64 4.33
CA GLY A 77 13.52 16.27 4.87
C GLY A 77 13.64 16.20 6.40
N ASP A 78 13.47 17.34 7.10
CA ASP A 78 13.43 17.38 8.57
C ASP A 78 11.99 17.18 9.06
N PHE A 79 11.64 15.96 9.41
CA PHE A 79 10.34 15.60 9.99
C PHE A 79 10.29 15.78 11.51
N GLY A 80 11.38 16.23 12.13
CA GLY A 80 11.48 16.40 13.57
C GLY A 80 11.74 15.10 14.33
N ARG A 81 11.40 15.14 15.63
CA ARG A 81 11.58 14.03 16.56
C ARG A 81 10.24 13.53 17.07
N SER A 82 10.13 12.23 17.27
CA SER A 82 8.99 11.54 17.87
C SER A 82 8.74 12.07 19.28
N PHE A 83 7.49 12.38 19.59
CA PHE A 83 7.10 12.80 20.95
C PHE A 83 7.09 11.64 21.94
N LYS A 84 6.94 10.40 21.44
CA LYS A 84 6.88 9.20 22.25
C LYS A 84 8.25 8.79 22.81
N ASP A 85 9.30 8.83 21.98
CA ASP A 85 10.60 8.26 22.31
C ASP A 85 11.80 9.17 21.99
N GLY A 86 11.56 10.39 21.44
CA GLY A 86 12.60 11.36 21.13
C GLY A 86 13.49 11.00 19.93
N ARG A 87 13.28 9.85 19.27
CA ARG A 87 14.06 9.42 18.10
C ARG A 87 13.73 10.27 16.88
N PRO A 88 14.69 10.48 15.95
CA PRO A 88 14.41 11.12 14.66
C PRO A 88 13.30 10.37 13.91
N VAL A 89 12.32 11.10 13.40
CA VAL A 89 11.18 10.50 12.65
C VAL A 89 11.66 9.81 11.39
N SER A 90 12.65 10.39 10.69
CA SER A 90 13.25 9.80 9.49
C SER A 90 13.82 8.40 9.73
N GLU A 91 14.52 8.18 10.84
CA GLU A 91 15.05 6.86 11.22
C GLU A 91 13.92 5.86 11.43
N LYS A 92 12.89 6.23 12.22
CA LYS A 92 11.73 5.38 12.50
C LYS A 92 11.04 4.94 11.22
N VAL A 93 10.89 5.85 10.25
CA VAL A 93 10.28 5.57 8.95
C VAL A 93 11.17 4.65 8.11
N LEU A 94 12.46 4.97 7.99
CA LEU A 94 13.40 4.17 7.19
C LEU A 94 13.53 2.73 7.69
N GLU A 95 13.45 2.49 8.99
CA GLU A 95 13.45 1.13 9.57
C GLU A 95 12.22 0.31 9.16
N ARG A 96 11.08 0.95 8.87
CA ARG A 96 9.79 0.28 8.58
C ARG A 96 9.56 0.04 7.09
N ILE A 97 10.12 0.90 6.23
CA ILE A 97 9.95 0.80 4.77
C ILE A 97 10.32 -0.59 4.22
N PRO A 98 11.50 -1.19 4.52
CA PRO A 98 11.88 -2.47 3.95
C PRO A 98 10.91 -3.60 4.30
N ILE A 99 10.36 -3.58 5.51
CA ILE A 99 9.42 -4.58 6.02
C ILE A 99 8.10 -4.51 5.26
N THR A 100 7.53 -3.31 5.16
CA THR A 100 6.29 -3.09 4.43
C THR A 100 6.44 -3.39 2.95
N LEU A 101 7.56 -2.99 2.33
CA LEU A 101 7.89 -3.34 0.94
C LEU A 101 7.98 -4.85 0.73
N LEU A 102 8.67 -5.57 1.60
CA LEU A 102 8.78 -7.02 1.53
C LEU A 102 7.40 -7.67 1.56
N LEU A 103 6.58 -7.30 2.55
CA LEU A 103 5.25 -7.86 2.73
C LEU A 103 4.37 -7.64 1.49
N ASN A 104 4.29 -6.39 1.03
CA ASN A 104 3.47 -6.01 -0.11
C ASN A 104 4.00 -6.58 -1.43
N ALA A 105 5.32 -6.61 -1.65
CA ALA A 105 5.92 -7.16 -2.86
C ALA A 105 5.69 -8.67 -2.96
N VAL A 106 5.84 -9.42 -1.86
CA VAL A 106 5.56 -10.86 -1.82
C VAL A 106 4.07 -11.10 -2.06
N ALA A 107 3.18 -10.36 -1.38
CA ALA A 107 1.74 -10.49 -1.57
C ALA A 107 1.32 -10.19 -3.01
N LEU A 108 1.79 -9.08 -3.59
CA LEU A 108 1.49 -8.70 -4.98
C LEU A 108 1.99 -9.74 -5.98
N SER A 109 3.22 -10.24 -5.79
CA SER A 109 3.79 -11.27 -6.66
C SER A 109 2.94 -12.54 -6.65
N LEU A 110 2.52 -12.99 -5.47
CA LEU A 110 1.63 -14.15 -5.33
C LEU A 110 0.23 -13.90 -5.90
N VAL A 111 -0.32 -12.70 -5.70
CA VAL A 111 -1.61 -12.33 -6.32
C VAL A 111 -1.52 -12.42 -7.83
N LEU A 112 -0.49 -11.87 -8.46
CA LEU A 112 -0.33 -11.91 -9.92
C LEU A 112 -0.11 -13.34 -10.41
N LEU A 113 0.73 -14.11 -9.70
CA LEU A 113 1.01 -15.51 -10.03
C LEU A 113 -0.24 -16.39 -10.01
N LEU A 114 -1.19 -16.11 -9.11
CA LEU A 114 -2.44 -16.87 -8.97
C LEU A 114 -3.57 -16.28 -9.81
N ALA A 115 -3.76 -14.95 -9.78
CA ALA A 115 -4.88 -14.29 -10.44
C ALA A 115 -4.83 -14.43 -11.97
N ILE A 116 -3.65 -14.27 -12.58
CA ILE A 116 -3.54 -14.31 -14.04
C ILE A 116 -3.91 -15.69 -14.60
N PRO A 117 -3.34 -16.82 -14.14
CA PRO A 117 -3.74 -18.14 -14.65
C PRO A 117 -5.21 -18.45 -14.41
N ILE A 118 -5.74 -18.13 -13.23
CA ILE A 118 -7.15 -18.35 -12.87
C ILE A 118 -8.06 -17.57 -13.84
N ALA A 119 -7.76 -16.28 -14.04
CA ALA A 119 -8.54 -15.41 -14.92
C ALA A 119 -8.51 -15.87 -16.39
N VAL A 120 -7.34 -16.25 -16.90
CA VAL A 120 -7.18 -16.77 -18.27
C VAL A 120 -7.97 -18.06 -18.46
N TRP A 121 -7.89 -18.96 -17.48
CA TRP A 121 -8.59 -20.24 -17.55
C TRP A 121 -10.11 -20.08 -17.50
N SER A 122 -10.62 -19.22 -16.60
CA SER A 122 -12.03 -18.86 -16.49
C SER A 122 -12.54 -18.17 -17.77
N ALA A 123 -11.80 -17.19 -18.31
CA ALA A 123 -12.17 -16.48 -19.53
C ALA A 123 -12.24 -17.40 -20.78
N GLY A 124 -11.36 -18.42 -20.83
CA GLY A 124 -11.35 -19.40 -21.90
C GLY A 124 -12.51 -20.40 -21.86
N ARG A 125 -13.25 -20.48 -20.74
CA ARG A 125 -14.33 -21.45 -20.49
C ARG A 125 -15.60 -20.77 -19.97
N GLN A 126 -16.01 -19.67 -20.61
CA GLN A 126 -17.19 -18.90 -20.21
C GLN A 126 -18.44 -19.80 -20.12
N GLY A 127 -19.20 -19.64 -19.03
CA GLY A 127 -20.41 -20.40 -18.77
C GLY A 127 -20.20 -21.84 -18.30
N ALA A 128 -18.96 -22.34 -18.24
CA ALA A 128 -18.66 -23.64 -17.67
C ALA A 128 -18.67 -23.58 -16.13
N TRP A 129 -18.71 -24.76 -15.47
CA TRP A 129 -18.67 -24.85 -14.00
C TRP A 129 -17.47 -24.11 -13.38
N VAL A 130 -16.32 -24.11 -14.05
CA VAL A 130 -15.10 -23.38 -13.65
C VAL A 130 -15.36 -21.89 -13.54
N ASP A 131 -16.10 -21.31 -14.47
CA ASP A 131 -16.44 -19.90 -14.48
C ASP A 131 -17.41 -19.55 -13.34
N HIS A 132 -18.35 -20.43 -13.03
CA HIS A 132 -19.23 -20.28 -11.87
C HIS A 132 -18.47 -20.43 -10.54
N ALA A 133 -17.56 -21.41 -10.43
CA ALA A 133 -16.73 -21.60 -9.27
C ALA A 133 -15.81 -20.38 -9.03
N PHE A 134 -15.23 -19.83 -10.10
CA PHE A 134 -14.47 -18.59 -10.06
C PHE A 134 -15.33 -17.42 -9.52
N THR A 135 -16.54 -17.25 -10.07
CA THR A 135 -17.46 -16.19 -9.60
C THR A 135 -17.81 -16.36 -8.14
N GLY A 136 -18.06 -17.59 -7.67
CA GLY A 136 -18.29 -17.89 -6.26
C GLY A 136 -17.11 -17.54 -5.36
N LEU A 137 -15.90 -17.89 -5.78
CA LEU A 137 -14.66 -17.54 -5.07
C LEU A 137 -14.47 -16.01 -4.96
N VAL A 138 -14.72 -15.30 -6.06
CA VAL A 138 -14.65 -13.84 -6.09
C VAL A 138 -15.66 -13.21 -5.13
N LEU A 139 -16.91 -13.66 -5.16
CA LEU A 139 -17.95 -13.18 -4.24
C LEU A 139 -17.57 -13.44 -2.78
N ALA A 140 -17.07 -14.64 -2.45
CA ALA A 140 -16.58 -14.96 -1.12
C ALA A 140 -15.41 -14.05 -0.69
N GLY A 141 -14.46 -13.79 -1.61
CA GLY A 141 -13.32 -12.92 -1.33
C GLY A 141 -13.72 -11.47 -1.05
N PHE A 142 -14.76 -10.96 -1.69
CA PHE A 142 -15.28 -9.62 -1.42
C PHE A 142 -16.18 -9.53 -0.19
N ALA A 143 -16.87 -10.62 0.17
CA ALA A 143 -17.84 -10.61 1.25
C ALA A 143 -17.18 -10.60 2.64
N LEU A 144 -15.96 -11.13 2.78
CA LEU A 144 -15.32 -11.31 4.08
C LEU A 144 -14.35 -10.15 4.40
N PRO A 145 -14.53 -9.46 5.54
CA PRO A 145 -13.57 -8.45 5.98
C PRO A 145 -12.19 -9.07 6.23
N SER A 146 -11.12 -8.47 5.69
CA SER A 146 -9.76 -8.99 5.80
C SER A 146 -9.29 -9.19 7.23
N PHE A 147 -9.67 -8.30 8.15
CA PHE A 147 -9.33 -8.43 9.57
C PHE A 147 -9.98 -9.66 10.22
N TRP A 148 -11.22 -9.99 9.83
CA TRP A 148 -11.92 -11.16 10.33
C TRP A 148 -11.27 -12.45 9.84
N VAL A 149 -10.92 -12.51 8.55
CA VAL A 149 -10.15 -13.64 7.97
C VAL A 149 -8.81 -13.78 8.67
N ALA A 150 -8.10 -12.67 8.95
CA ALA A 150 -6.83 -12.66 9.65
C ALA A 150 -6.95 -13.27 11.05
N LEU A 151 -7.96 -12.85 11.82
CA LEU A 151 -8.19 -13.37 13.18
C LEU A 151 -8.56 -14.85 13.18
N LEU A 152 -9.43 -15.30 12.26
CA LEU A 152 -9.77 -16.71 12.11
C LEU A 152 -8.58 -17.56 11.70
N ALA A 153 -7.77 -17.08 10.74
CA ALA A 153 -6.58 -17.78 10.30
C ALA A 153 -5.56 -17.90 11.45
N LEU A 154 -5.39 -16.85 12.24
CA LEU A 154 -4.51 -16.83 13.40
C LEU A 154 -5.00 -17.81 14.47
N ASP A 155 -6.28 -17.77 14.84
CA ASP A 155 -6.86 -18.71 15.81
C ASP A 155 -6.67 -20.16 15.34
N PHE A 156 -7.01 -20.46 14.10
CA PHE A 156 -6.97 -21.83 13.60
C PHE A 156 -5.56 -22.36 13.39
N PHE A 157 -4.72 -21.65 12.61
CA PHE A 157 -3.40 -22.15 12.22
C PHE A 157 -2.32 -21.92 13.28
N ALA A 158 -2.37 -20.82 14.02
CA ALA A 158 -1.33 -20.49 14.98
C ALA A 158 -1.69 -20.95 16.39
N VAL A 159 -2.94 -20.72 16.86
CA VAL A 159 -3.33 -21.06 18.24
C VAL A 159 -3.75 -22.53 18.37
N ARG A 160 -4.72 -23.01 17.56
CA ARG A 160 -5.24 -24.38 17.71
C ARG A 160 -4.31 -25.44 17.16
N LEU A 161 -3.74 -25.23 15.95
CA LEU A 161 -2.87 -26.21 15.32
C LEU A 161 -1.39 -26.04 15.69
N GLY A 162 -0.95 -24.86 16.13
CA GLY A 162 0.46 -24.56 16.43
C GLY A 162 1.40 -24.68 15.22
N TRP A 163 0.86 -24.60 13.99
CA TRP A 163 1.65 -24.79 12.78
C TRP A 163 2.46 -23.55 12.41
N LEU A 164 1.92 -22.38 12.68
CA LEU A 164 2.48 -21.09 12.28
C LEU A 164 2.65 -20.18 13.51
N PRO A 165 3.58 -19.20 13.43
CA PRO A 165 3.76 -18.23 14.50
C PRO A 165 2.54 -17.33 14.70
N VAL A 166 2.31 -16.90 15.94
CA VAL A 166 1.18 -16.03 16.30
C VAL A 166 1.45 -14.58 15.87
N SER A 167 2.71 -14.11 15.94
CA SER A 167 3.03 -12.70 15.77
C SER A 167 4.50 -12.44 15.42
N GLY A 168 4.78 -11.26 14.88
CA GLY A 168 6.14 -10.80 14.58
C GLY A 168 6.63 -11.21 13.19
N LEU A 169 7.90 -10.93 12.92
CA LEU A 169 8.59 -11.28 11.67
C LEU A 169 9.61 -12.39 11.84
N ALA A 170 10.02 -12.66 13.08
CA ALA A 170 11.04 -13.64 13.40
C ALA A 170 10.88 -14.12 14.84
N SER A 171 11.33 -15.34 15.10
CA SER A 171 11.46 -15.88 16.43
C SER A 171 12.55 -15.14 17.23
N LEU A 172 12.42 -15.06 18.56
CA LEU A 172 13.33 -14.31 19.43
C LEU A 172 14.80 -14.73 19.27
N GLU A 173 15.04 -16.00 18.98
CA GLU A 173 16.40 -16.55 18.84
C GLU A 173 16.89 -16.57 17.39
N ALA A 174 16.09 -16.10 16.42
CA ALA A 174 16.39 -16.20 14.98
C ALA A 174 17.73 -15.54 14.60
N GLU A 175 18.15 -14.50 15.33
CA GLU A 175 19.42 -13.82 15.06
C GLU A 175 20.65 -14.75 15.19
N ARG A 176 20.54 -15.80 15.99
CA ARG A 176 21.61 -16.77 16.22
C ARG A 176 21.60 -17.93 15.23
N TRP A 177 20.57 -18.06 14.39
CA TRP A 177 20.40 -19.17 13.51
C TRP A 177 21.17 -19.00 12.18
N PRO A 178 21.55 -20.10 11.52
CA PRO A 178 22.08 -20.05 10.16
C PRO A 178 21.10 -19.39 9.18
N LEU A 179 21.60 -18.80 8.11
CA LEU A 179 20.83 -18.05 7.13
C LEU A 179 19.59 -18.81 6.61
N LEU A 180 19.73 -20.10 6.32
CA LEU A 180 18.63 -20.94 5.84
C LEU A 180 17.51 -21.06 6.88
N ALA A 181 17.87 -21.28 8.15
CA ALA A 181 16.88 -21.37 9.24
C ALA A 181 16.17 -20.04 9.47
N ARG A 182 16.89 -18.91 9.37
CA ARG A 182 16.30 -17.56 9.41
C ARG A 182 15.31 -17.33 8.26
N ALA A 183 15.64 -17.75 7.05
CA ALA A 183 14.77 -17.63 5.89
C ALA A 183 13.51 -18.48 6.04
N GLN A 184 13.62 -19.69 6.58
CA GLN A 184 12.48 -20.56 6.88
C GLN A 184 11.58 -19.96 7.98
N ASP A 185 12.18 -19.41 9.03
CA ASP A 185 11.45 -18.73 10.11
C ASP A 185 10.68 -17.52 9.60
N LEU A 186 11.35 -16.64 8.84
CA LEU A 186 10.71 -15.49 8.19
C LEU A 186 9.55 -15.94 7.29
N THR A 187 9.76 -16.99 6.49
CA THR A 187 8.70 -17.52 5.62
C THR A 187 7.49 -17.96 6.43
N ARG A 188 7.69 -18.69 7.54
CA ARG A 188 6.59 -19.12 8.43
C ARG A 188 5.82 -17.94 9.01
N HIS A 189 6.52 -16.85 9.41
CA HIS A 189 5.88 -15.63 9.92
C HIS A 189 5.11 -14.87 8.84
N LEU A 190 5.53 -14.96 7.57
CA LEU A 190 4.87 -14.29 6.45
C LEU A 190 3.66 -15.06 5.89
N VAL A 191 3.53 -16.36 6.11
CA VAL A 191 2.46 -17.19 5.52
C VAL A 191 1.06 -16.62 5.79
N LEU A 192 0.72 -16.36 7.06
CA LEU A 192 -0.61 -15.87 7.42
C LEU A 192 -0.87 -14.45 6.93
N PRO A 193 -0.04 -13.45 7.23
CA PRO A 193 -0.30 -12.08 6.78
C PRO A 193 -0.34 -11.97 5.26
N VAL A 194 0.61 -12.59 4.55
CA VAL A 194 0.63 -12.59 3.08
C VAL A 194 -0.56 -13.35 2.52
N GLY A 195 -0.92 -14.50 3.09
CA GLY A 195 -2.07 -15.30 2.68
C GLY A 195 -3.39 -14.50 2.74
N VAL A 196 -3.60 -13.76 3.83
CA VAL A 196 -4.78 -12.88 3.98
C VAL A 196 -4.76 -11.73 2.97
N MET A 197 -3.60 -11.09 2.75
CA MET A 197 -3.46 -10.03 1.74
C MET A 197 -3.74 -10.55 0.33
N VAL A 198 -3.25 -11.75 0.01
CA VAL A 198 -3.49 -12.42 -1.28
C VAL A 198 -4.97 -12.69 -1.45
N LEU A 199 -5.64 -13.28 -0.47
CA LEU A 199 -7.09 -13.57 -0.54
C LEU A 199 -7.91 -12.31 -0.78
N GLY A 200 -7.61 -11.21 -0.09
CA GLY A 200 -8.31 -9.95 -0.26
C GLY A 200 -8.12 -9.29 -1.63
N SER A 201 -6.94 -9.45 -2.24
CA SER A 201 -6.62 -8.82 -3.53
C SER A 201 -6.91 -9.71 -4.74
N LEU A 202 -6.91 -11.04 -4.55
CA LEU A 202 -7.04 -12.04 -5.62
C LEU A 202 -8.34 -11.85 -6.40
N ALA A 203 -9.45 -11.64 -5.70
CA ALA A 203 -10.78 -11.46 -6.28
C ALA A 203 -10.79 -10.26 -7.25
N GLY A 204 -10.28 -9.10 -6.83
CA GLY A 204 -10.26 -7.87 -7.65
C GLY A 204 -9.42 -8.02 -8.91
N ILE A 205 -8.16 -8.43 -8.74
CA ILE A 205 -7.22 -8.54 -9.88
C ILE A 205 -7.66 -9.64 -10.85
N SER A 206 -8.11 -10.80 -10.36
CA SER A 206 -8.55 -11.87 -11.23
C SER A 206 -9.82 -11.50 -12.04
N THR A 207 -10.78 -10.82 -11.40
CA THR A 207 -11.97 -10.31 -12.10
C THR A 207 -11.61 -9.31 -13.20
N TYR A 208 -10.69 -8.39 -12.88
CA TYR A 208 -10.23 -7.40 -13.83
C TYR A 208 -9.55 -8.04 -15.05
N VAL A 209 -8.58 -8.94 -14.82
CA VAL A 209 -7.89 -9.66 -15.89
C VAL A 209 -8.88 -10.52 -16.70
N ARG A 210 -9.83 -11.21 -16.05
CA ARG A 210 -10.86 -11.99 -16.71
C ARG A 210 -11.72 -11.12 -17.63
N SER A 211 -12.18 -9.97 -17.16
CA SER A 211 -13.01 -9.06 -17.96
C SER A 211 -12.26 -8.55 -19.20
N SER A 212 -11.01 -8.11 -19.03
CA SER A 212 -10.13 -7.74 -20.14
C SER A 212 -9.90 -8.89 -21.12
N MET A 213 -9.69 -10.12 -20.63
CA MET A 213 -9.55 -11.31 -21.48
C MET A 213 -10.81 -11.58 -22.29
N VAL A 214 -12.01 -11.50 -21.69
CA VAL A 214 -13.29 -11.71 -22.36
C VAL A 214 -13.49 -10.69 -23.48
N GLU A 215 -13.17 -9.42 -23.23
CA GLU A 215 -13.25 -8.35 -24.21
C GLU A 215 -12.30 -8.61 -25.39
N VAL A 216 -11.03 -8.91 -25.11
CA VAL A 216 -10.02 -9.19 -26.11
C VAL A 216 -10.38 -10.43 -26.95
N LEU A 217 -10.91 -11.49 -26.34
CA LEU A 217 -11.30 -12.72 -27.05
C LEU A 217 -12.40 -12.53 -28.06
N ARG A 218 -13.17 -11.42 -28.04
CA ARG A 218 -14.21 -11.04 -28.98
C ARG A 218 -13.69 -10.24 -30.18
N GLN A 219 -12.45 -9.79 -30.18
CA GLN A 219 -11.84 -8.95 -31.22
C GLN A 219 -11.60 -9.73 -32.52
N ASP A 220 -11.66 -9.04 -33.66
CA ASP A 220 -11.56 -9.66 -34.99
C ASP A 220 -10.20 -10.30 -35.28
N TYR A 221 -9.10 -9.75 -34.72
CA TYR A 221 -7.78 -10.36 -34.88
C TYR A 221 -7.68 -11.73 -34.17
N ILE A 222 -8.47 -11.96 -33.13
CA ILE A 222 -8.55 -13.28 -32.45
C ILE A 222 -9.35 -14.25 -33.36
N ARG A 223 -10.42 -13.79 -34.03
CA ARG A 223 -11.15 -14.60 -35.02
C ARG A 223 -10.23 -15.00 -36.18
N THR A 224 -9.43 -14.06 -36.67
CA THR A 224 -8.42 -14.32 -37.71
C THR A 224 -7.37 -15.34 -37.24
N ALA A 225 -6.89 -15.23 -36.02
CA ALA A 225 -5.92 -16.17 -35.45
C ALA A 225 -6.51 -17.61 -35.41
N ARG A 226 -7.77 -17.75 -35.01
CA ARG A 226 -8.49 -19.04 -35.01
C ARG A 226 -8.70 -19.58 -36.43
N ALA A 227 -9.09 -18.72 -37.37
CA ALA A 227 -9.28 -19.09 -38.78
C ALA A 227 -7.98 -19.59 -39.45
N LYS A 228 -6.82 -19.08 -39.01
CA LYS A 228 -5.48 -19.56 -39.42
C LYS A 228 -5.06 -20.88 -38.77
N GLY A 229 -5.94 -21.55 -38.00
CA GLY A 229 -5.68 -22.87 -37.40
C GLY A 229 -4.80 -22.85 -36.18
N LEU A 230 -4.59 -21.70 -35.52
CA LEU A 230 -3.81 -21.64 -34.28
C LEU A 230 -4.53 -22.38 -33.14
N THR A 231 -3.76 -23.11 -32.36
CA THR A 231 -4.27 -23.85 -31.20
C THR A 231 -4.91 -22.92 -30.16
N PRO A 232 -5.99 -23.33 -29.46
CA PRO A 232 -6.65 -22.52 -28.46
C PRO A 232 -5.69 -21.98 -27.38
N ARG A 233 -4.73 -22.80 -26.98
CA ARG A 233 -3.71 -22.38 -25.99
C ARG A 233 -2.84 -21.23 -26.51
N ARG A 234 -2.42 -21.28 -27.79
CA ARG A 234 -1.63 -20.20 -28.41
C ARG A 234 -2.44 -18.92 -28.57
N VAL A 235 -3.72 -19.03 -28.92
CA VAL A 235 -4.66 -17.89 -28.99
C VAL A 235 -4.82 -17.25 -27.61
N LEU A 236 -5.05 -18.02 -26.56
CA LEU A 236 -5.24 -17.51 -25.19
C LEU A 236 -3.99 -16.81 -24.64
N PHE A 237 -2.86 -17.52 -24.63
CA PHE A 237 -1.67 -17.02 -23.93
C PHE A 237 -0.82 -16.04 -24.75
N HIS A 238 -0.76 -16.20 -26.07
CA HIS A 238 0.10 -15.35 -26.89
C HIS A 238 -0.65 -14.17 -27.53
N HIS A 239 -1.87 -14.37 -27.97
CA HIS A 239 -2.64 -13.30 -28.65
C HIS A 239 -3.59 -12.55 -27.71
N ALA A 240 -4.30 -13.24 -26.83
CA ALA A 240 -5.28 -12.58 -25.96
C ALA A 240 -4.63 -12.01 -24.69
N LEU A 241 -3.88 -12.82 -23.93
CA LEU A 241 -3.32 -12.40 -22.66
C LEU A 241 -2.39 -11.19 -22.78
N ARG A 242 -1.53 -11.15 -23.79
CA ARG A 242 -0.62 -10.02 -24.00
C ARG A 242 -1.35 -8.68 -24.08
N ASN A 243 -2.47 -8.63 -24.79
CA ASN A 243 -3.27 -7.42 -24.94
C ASN A 243 -4.15 -7.17 -23.71
N ALA A 244 -4.67 -8.22 -23.09
CA ALA A 244 -5.49 -8.10 -21.88
C ALA A 244 -4.71 -7.64 -20.64
N LEU A 245 -3.38 -7.82 -20.62
CA LEU A 245 -2.54 -7.33 -19.52
C LEU A 245 -2.16 -5.85 -19.63
N LEU A 246 -2.35 -5.19 -20.78
CA LEU A 246 -1.99 -3.76 -20.93
C LEU A 246 -2.69 -2.87 -19.89
N PRO A 247 -4.01 -2.97 -19.67
CA PRO A 247 -4.65 -2.20 -18.62
C PRO A 247 -4.21 -2.58 -17.19
N LEU A 248 -3.80 -3.85 -16.96
CA LEU A 248 -3.29 -4.28 -15.67
C LEU A 248 -1.97 -3.59 -15.31
N ILE A 249 -1.08 -3.40 -16.29
CA ILE A 249 0.20 -2.69 -16.08
C ILE A 249 -0.06 -1.28 -15.52
N THR A 250 -1.08 -0.63 -16.02
CA THR A 250 -1.49 0.69 -15.52
C THR A 250 -2.02 0.64 -14.09
N LEU A 251 -2.89 -0.33 -13.78
CA LEU A 251 -3.38 -0.53 -12.41
C LEU A 251 -2.23 -0.80 -11.44
N LEU A 252 -1.24 -1.58 -11.85
CA LEU A 252 -0.05 -1.84 -11.05
C LEU A 252 0.77 -0.56 -10.83
N GLY A 253 0.91 0.28 -11.84
CA GLY A 253 1.54 1.60 -11.68
C GLY A 253 0.82 2.47 -10.66
N LEU A 254 -0.51 2.51 -10.70
CA LEU A 254 -1.34 3.25 -9.73
C LEU A 254 -1.31 2.65 -8.32
N SER A 255 -0.97 1.38 -8.17
CA SER A 255 -0.87 0.71 -6.86
C SER A 255 0.48 0.87 -6.17
N LEU A 256 1.51 1.43 -6.83
CA LEU A 256 2.84 1.65 -6.25
C LEU A 256 2.82 2.39 -4.90
N PRO A 257 2.01 3.44 -4.71
CA PRO A 257 1.91 4.11 -3.41
C PRO A 257 1.43 3.18 -2.29
N ALA A 258 0.49 2.28 -2.60
CA ALA A 258 -0.03 1.33 -1.64
C ALA A 258 1.02 0.31 -1.16
N LEU A 259 2.04 0.03 -1.99
CA LEU A 259 3.15 -0.85 -1.59
C LEU A 259 3.95 -0.30 -0.41
N LEU A 260 4.02 1.02 -0.27
CA LEU A 260 4.76 1.70 0.80
C LEU A 260 3.85 2.12 1.97
N GLY A 261 2.53 2.27 1.71
CA GLY A 261 1.56 2.70 2.72
C GLY A 261 1.31 1.68 3.83
N GLY A 262 1.56 0.40 3.56
CA GLY A 262 1.32 -0.70 4.49
C GLY A 262 -0.17 -0.99 4.74
N SER A 263 -0.44 -2.05 5.47
CA SER A 263 -1.77 -2.40 5.95
C SER A 263 -1.85 -2.19 7.46
N VAL A 264 -2.41 -1.07 7.89
CA VAL A 264 -2.54 -0.72 9.32
C VAL A 264 -3.15 -1.87 10.11
N ILE A 265 -4.23 -2.44 9.61
CA ILE A 265 -4.99 -3.49 10.32
C ILE A 265 -4.20 -4.79 10.40
N LEU A 266 -3.69 -5.29 9.26
CA LEU A 266 -3.00 -6.57 9.22
C LEU A 266 -1.65 -6.53 9.94
N GLU A 267 -0.87 -5.46 9.74
CA GLU A 267 0.40 -5.27 10.45
C GLU A 267 0.19 -5.20 11.98
N THR A 268 -0.92 -4.61 12.44
CA THR A 268 -1.26 -4.56 13.87
C THR A 268 -1.68 -5.94 14.38
N ILE A 269 -2.58 -6.66 13.69
CA ILE A 269 -3.05 -7.99 14.10
C ILE A 269 -1.87 -8.96 14.21
N PHE A 270 -1.01 -9.03 13.19
CA PHE A 270 0.13 -9.93 13.16
C PHE A 270 1.38 -9.37 13.88
N SER A 271 1.26 -8.20 14.52
CA SER A 271 2.37 -7.51 15.20
C SER A 271 3.61 -7.30 14.32
N ILE A 272 3.42 -7.07 13.04
CA ILE A 272 4.50 -6.81 12.09
C ILE A 272 4.96 -5.35 12.23
N PRO A 273 6.27 -5.10 12.42
CA PRO A 273 6.77 -3.74 12.62
C PRO A 273 6.93 -2.99 11.28
N GLY A 274 5.82 -2.76 10.56
CA GLY A 274 5.78 -2.02 9.30
C GLY A 274 5.30 -0.58 9.45
N MET A 275 5.08 0.08 8.30
CA MET A 275 4.63 1.48 8.20
C MET A 275 3.20 1.67 8.72
N GLY A 276 2.30 0.73 8.42
CA GLY A 276 0.91 0.79 8.88
C GLY A 276 0.80 0.67 10.40
N ARG A 277 1.57 -0.23 11.02
CA ARG A 277 1.64 -0.34 12.47
C ARG A 277 2.28 0.89 13.10
N LEU A 278 3.35 1.45 12.49
CA LEU A 278 3.94 2.69 12.95
C LEU A 278 2.91 3.83 12.96
N PHE A 279 2.07 3.92 11.93
CA PHE A 279 0.98 4.90 11.87
C PHE A 279 -0.02 4.69 13.02
N TYR A 280 -0.50 3.45 13.21
CA TYR A 280 -1.44 3.11 14.27
C TYR A 280 -0.88 3.44 15.67
N ASP A 281 0.33 2.98 15.97
CA ASP A 281 0.99 3.21 17.25
C ASP A 281 1.21 4.71 17.52
N SER A 282 1.48 5.48 16.46
CA SER A 282 1.66 6.93 16.56
C SER A 282 0.34 7.67 16.78
N VAL A 283 -0.75 7.21 16.16
CA VAL A 283 -2.09 7.78 16.39
C VAL A 283 -2.53 7.56 17.84
N ILE A 284 -2.38 6.33 18.36
CA ILE A 284 -2.72 6.01 19.75
C ILE A 284 -1.86 6.81 20.74
N ALA A 285 -0.56 6.95 20.43
CA ALA A 285 0.38 7.71 21.26
C ALA A 285 0.31 9.22 21.05
N ARG A 286 -0.52 9.72 20.11
CA ARG A 286 -0.58 11.14 19.70
C ARG A 286 0.79 11.70 19.30
N ASP A 287 1.61 10.86 18.64
CA ASP A 287 2.94 11.23 18.16
C ASP A 287 2.82 12.02 16.84
N TYR A 288 2.43 13.28 16.96
CA TYR A 288 2.11 14.14 15.83
C TYR A 288 3.25 14.25 14.78
N PRO A 289 4.54 14.40 15.15
CA PRO A 289 5.59 14.45 14.14
C PRO A 289 5.65 13.21 13.26
N VAL A 290 5.45 12.01 13.84
CA VAL A 290 5.44 10.76 13.10
C VAL A 290 4.18 10.65 12.22
N ILE A 291 3.00 10.99 12.76
CA ILE A 291 1.74 10.97 11.99
C ILE A 291 1.85 11.89 10.77
N MET A 292 2.30 13.13 10.97
CA MET A 292 2.43 14.11 9.89
C MET A 292 3.45 13.66 8.82
N ALA A 293 4.58 13.09 9.24
CA ALA A 293 5.56 12.54 8.31
C ALA A 293 4.97 11.42 7.45
N LEU A 294 4.24 10.48 8.06
CA LEU A 294 3.62 9.37 7.36
C LEU A 294 2.53 9.82 6.38
N LEU A 295 1.72 10.83 6.75
CA LEU A 295 0.72 11.43 5.86
C LEU A 295 1.37 12.13 4.67
N VAL A 296 2.43 12.91 4.90
CA VAL A 296 3.18 13.59 3.82
C VAL A 296 3.86 12.59 2.90
N LEU A 297 4.49 11.56 3.45
CA LEU A 297 5.11 10.49 2.65
C LEU A 297 4.05 9.74 1.83
N GLY A 298 2.90 9.41 2.41
CA GLY A 298 1.78 8.82 1.68
C GLY A 298 1.29 9.71 0.53
N ALA A 299 1.18 11.03 0.76
CA ALA A 299 0.82 12.00 -0.26
C ALA A 299 1.86 12.05 -1.40
N VAL A 300 3.14 12.18 -1.07
CA VAL A 300 4.24 12.22 -2.06
C VAL A 300 4.25 10.94 -2.88
N LEU A 301 4.14 9.78 -2.24
CA LEU A 301 4.11 8.48 -2.92
C LEU A 301 2.89 8.35 -3.85
N THR A 302 1.72 8.83 -3.43
CA THR A 302 0.50 8.83 -4.26
C THR A 302 0.67 9.73 -5.48
N LEU A 303 1.20 10.93 -5.29
CA LEU A 303 1.47 11.87 -6.38
C LEU A 303 2.52 11.30 -7.36
N PHE A 304 3.57 10.69 -6.84
CA PHE A 304 4.61 10.05 -7.65
C PHE A 304 4.06 8.82 -8.40
N GLY A 305 3.27 7.97 -7.75
CA GLY A 305 2.63 6.83 -8.39
C GLY A 305 1.68 7.23 -9.51
N ASN A 306 0.88 8.28 -9.30
CA ASN A 306 0.02 8.84 -10.34
C ASN A 306 0.84 9.38 -11.53
N LEU A 307 1.95 10.07 -11.26
CA LEU A 307 2.83 10.55 -12.31
C LEU A 307 3.46 9.42 -13.12
N LEU A 308 3.90 8.35 -12.44
CA LEU A 308 4.43 7.15 -13.11
C LEU A 308 3.35 6.45 -13.95
N ALA A 309 2.13 6.35 -13.45
CA ALA A 309 1.01 5.78 -14.20
C ALA A 309 0.71 6.60 -15.47
N ASP A 310 0.69 7.92 -15.37
CA ASP A 310 0.49 8.81 -16.52
C ASP A 310 1.61 8.67 -17.56
N LEU A 311 2.85 8.51 -17.12
CA LEU A 311 4.00 8.24 -18.01
C LEU A 311 3.88 6.86 -18.68
N ALA A 312 3.48 5.84 -17.92
CA ALA A 312 3.27 4.50 -18.45
C ALA A 312 2.16 4.50 -19.52
N TYR A 313 1.07 5.22 -19.29
CA TYR A 313 0.03 5.43 -20.31
C TYR A 313 0.57 6.11 -21.57
N ALA A 314 1.33 7.17 -21.42
CA ALA A 314 1.89 7.90 -22.55
C ALA A 314 2.86 7.07 -23.41
N VAL A 315 3.53 6.08 -22.79
CA VAL A 315 4.43 5.14 -23.47
C VAL A 315 3.66 3.97 -24.08
N ALA A 316 2.63 3.46 -23.37
CA ALA A 316 1.86 2.29 -23.80
C ALA A 316 0.91 2.59 -24.97
N ASP A 317 0.34 3.80 -25.05
CA ASP A 317 -0.55 4.21 -26.13
C ASP A 317 -0.05 5.45 -26.87
N PRO A 318 0.75 5.29 -27.93
CA PRO A 318 1.24 6.42 -28.75
C PRO A 318 0.12 7.16 -29.51
N ARG A 319 -1.13 6.65 -29.48
CA ARG A 319 -2.30 7.30 -30.08
C ARG A 319 -2.86 8.43 -29.22
N ILE A 320 -2.51 8.48 -27.95
CA ILE A 320 -2.77 9.64 -27.09
C ILE A 320 -1.81 10.77 -27.53
N ARG A 321 -1.97 11.24 -28.77
CA ARG A 321 -1.50 12.54 -29.18
C ARG A 321 -2.35 13.53 -28.41
N TYR A 322 -1.78 14.10 -27.39
CA TYR A 322 -2.37 15.16 -26.60
C TYR A 322 -2.86 16.23 -27.54
N GLY A 323 -4.16 16.22 -27.79
CA GLY A 323 -4.83 17.14 -28.67
C GLY A 323 -4.46 18.54 -28.30
N GLY A 324 -3.96 19.26 -29.28
CA GLY A 324 -4.03 20.68 -29.27
C GLY A 324 -5.51 21.04 -29.09
N ALA A 325 -5.78 21.87 -28.07
CA ALA A 325 -7.04 22.56 -27.97
C ALA A 325 -7.36 23.21 -29.34
N GLY A 326 -8.42 22.78 -29.97
CA GLY A 326 -9.17 23.62 -30.88
C GLY A 326 -10.06 24.50 -30.06
#